data_c95aaea4afb74bd884990b7112d24069
#
_entry.id   c95aaea4afb74bd884990b7112d24069
#
_cell.length_a   1.000
_cell.length_b   1.000
_cell.length_c   1.000
_cell.angle_alpha   90.00
_cell.angle_beta   90.00
_cell.angle_gamma   90.00
#
_symmetry.space_group_name_H-M   'P 1'
#
loop_
_entity.id
_entity.type
_entity.pdbx_description
1 polymer ?
#
loop_
_entity_poly.entity_id
_entity_poly.type
_entity_poly.pdbx_seq_one_letter_code
_entity_poly.pdbx_strand_id
1 'polypeptide(L)'
;MSTPIEIITEGEVNKAQRDWCDGLIEICKAYPDGDYKDKAKKFIERLYDFDGSDVFFRPTLAMAPHNFRTTKEGALAYFIGEDDEFPDDDGFIKKGWISADFDNEIEGQEAIQVHGNIGIAMGNVRLRKDEVTVGGKETVVDKLFVFMKREGVVRLIVHNSAVSNIPKTEEPEDPC
;
A
#
# COMPACT_ATOMS: atom_id res chain seq x y z
N MET A 1 -32.17 0.66 -17.97
CA MET A 1 -30.99 0.74 -18.83
C MET A 1 -29.83 0.15 -18.04
N SER A 2 -29.17 -0.88 -18.54
CA SER A 2 -27.98 -1.43 -17.87
C SER A 2 -26.83 -0.44 -18.03
N THR A 3 -26.22 -0.06 -16.93
CA THR A 3 -24.99 0.73 -16.95
C THR A 3 -23.94 -0.05 -17.76
N PRO A 4 -23.23 0.58 -18.71
CA PRO A 4 -22.16 -0.11 -19.45
C PRO A 4 -21.16 -0.71 -18.47
N ILE A 5 -20.76 -1.95 -18.70
CA ILE A 5 -19.69 -2.57 -17.91
C ILE A 5 -18.41 -1.80 -18.25
N GLU A 6 -17.87 -1.10 -17.26
CA GLU A 6 -16.57 -0.44 -17.40
C GLU A 6 -15.47 -1.51 -17.42
N ILE A 7 -14.48 -1.31 -18.26
CA ILE A 7 -13.32 -2.21 -18.33
C ILE A 7 -12.12 -1.47 -17.73
N ILE A 8 -11.44 -2.10 -16.80
CA ILE A 8 -10.14 -1.65 -16.29
C ILE A 8 -9.03 -2.17 -17.21
N THR A 9 -7.98 -1.41 -17.37
CA THR A 9 -6.78 -1.79 -18.11
C THR A 9 -5.59 -2.01 -17.19
N GLU A 10 -4.60 -2.78 -17.64
CA GLU A 10 -3.32 -2.96 -16.92
C GLU A 10 -2.61 -1.61 -16.67
N GLY A 11 -2.69 -0.69 -17.64
CA GLY A 11 -2.15 0.66 -17.48
C GLY A 11 -2.82 1.46 -16.36
N GLU A 12 -4.13 1.30 -16.16
CA GLU A 12 -4.85 1.91 -15.04
C GLU A 12 -4.50 1.27 -13.70
N VAL A 13 -4.29 -0.05 -13.66
CA VAL A 13 -3.78 -0.76 -12.46
C VAL A 13 -2.39 -0.25 -12.09
N ASN A 14 -1.47 -0.21 -13.05
CA ASN A 14 -0.11 0.32 -12.85
C ASN A 14 -0.12 1.76 -12.37
N LYS A 15 -1.00 2.60 -12.94
CA LYS A 15 -1.16 3.98 -12.48
C LYS A 15 -1.66 4.05 -11.04
N ALA A 16 -2.67 3.26 -10.69
CA ALA A 16 -3.23 3.25 -9.33
C ALA A 16 -2.19 2.81 -8.28
N GLN A 17 -1.31 1.87 -8.62
CA GLN A 17 -0.19 1.46 -7.77
C GLN A 17 0.83 2.59 -7.58
N ARG A 18 1.20 3.31 -8.65
CA ARG A 18 2.07 4.49 -8.54
C ARG A 18 1.43 5.58 -7.70
N ASP A 19 0.16 5.88 -7.92
CA ASP A 19 -0.57 6.88 -7.16
C ASP A 19 -0.61 6.53 -5.65
N TRP A 20 -0.65 5.23 -5.32
CA TRP A 20 -0.56 4.76 -3.94
C TRP A 20 0.84 5.00 -3.34
N CYS A 21 1.89 4.62 -4.05
CA CYS A 21 3.28 4.83 -3.60
C CYS A 21 3.59 6.33 -3.45
N ASP A 22 3.26 7.13 -4.45
CA ASP A 22 3.50 8.57 -4.44
C ASP A 22 2.73 9.27 -3.32
N GLY A 23 1.46 8.89 -3.13
CA GLY A 23 0.61 9.42 -2.07
C GLY A 23 1.13 9.09 -0.67
N LEU A 24 1.63 7.87 -0.47
CA LEU A 24 2.28 7.48 0.79
C LEU A 24 3.48 8.37 1.10
N ILE A 25 4.36 8.59 0.13
CA ILE A 25 5.55 9.42 0.30
C ILE A 25 5.20 10.91 0.50
N GLU A 26 4.14 11.38 -0.17
CA GLU A 26 3.64 12.74 0.05
C GLU A 26 3.19 12.97 1.50
N ILE A 27 2.51 11.98 2.11
CA ILE A 27 2.12 12.05 3.53
C ILE A 27 3.36 12.01 4.43
N CYS A 28 4.31 11.11 4.16
CA CYS A 28 5.55 11.02 4.95
C CYS A 28 6.34 12.33 4.95
N LYS A 29 6.44 13.01 3.81
CA LYS A 29 7.12 14.31 3.69
C LYS A 29 6.43 15.44 4.46
N ALA A 30 5.12 15.34 4.67
CA ALA A 30 4.35 16.32 5.42
C ALA A 30 4.43 16.15 6.94
N TYR A 31 4.87 14.98 7.41
CA TYR A 31 5.03 14.70 8.83
C TYR A 31 6.38 15.26 9.34
N PRO A 32 6.46 15.80 10.58
CA PRO A 32 5.38 16.00 11.56
C PRO A 32 4.69 17.37 11.47
N ASP A 33 5.26 18.33 10.75
CA ASP A 33 4.96 19.77 10.88
C ASP A 33 3.86 20.26 9.92
N GLY A 34 3.43 19.39 9.00
CA GLY A 34 2.51 19.78 7.94
C GLY A 34 1.10 19.27 8.15
N ASP A 35 0.38 19.27 7.05
CA ASP A 35 -1.00 18.84 6.93
C ASP A 35 -1.13 17.32 6.70
N TYR A 36 -0.22 16.51 7.27
CA TYR A 36 -0.15 15.07 7.03
C TYR A 36 -1.44 14.31 7.34
N LYS A 37 -2.19 14.74 8.35
CA LYS A 37 -3.49 14.11 8.69
C LYS A 37 -4.52 14.34 7.59
N ASP A 38 -4.62 15.56 7.07
CA ASP A 38 -5.50 15.88 5.96
C ASP A 38 -5.08 15.17 4.66
N LYS A 39 -3.77 15.09 4.40
CA LYS A 39 -3.23 14.34 3.26
C LYS A 39 -3.54 12.85 3.37
N ALA A 40 -3.37 12.24 4.54
CA ALA A 40 -3.70 10.84 4.79
C ALA A 40 -5.19 10.56 4.60
N LYS A 41 -6.06 11.44 5.08
CA LYS A 41 -7.51 11.33 4.87
C LYS A 41 -7.85 11.37 3.38
N LYS A 42 -7.35 12.36 2.64
CA LYS A 42 -7.56 12.48 1.19
C LYS A 42 -6.97 11.30 0.41
N PHE A 43 -5.83 10.77 0.84
CA PHE A 43 -5.21 9.57 0.27
C PHE A 43 -6.14 8.37 0.36
N ILE A 44 -6.73 8.13 1.53
CA ILE A 44 -7.69 7.03 1.73
C ILE A 44 -8.96 7.25 0.92
N GLU A 45 -9.55 8.44 0.96
CA GLU A 45 -10.78 8.78 0.22
C GLU A 45 -10.60 8.65 -1.29
N ARG A 46 -9.41 8.98 -1.81
CA ARG A 46 -9.10 8.90 -3.23
C ARG A 46 -8.82 7.48 -3.71
N LEU A 47 -8.08 6.71 -2.92
CA LEU A 47 -7.49 5.43 -3.38
C LEU A 47 -8.25 4.19 -2.92
N TYR A 48 -9.07 4.28 -1.87
CA TYR A 48 -9.85 3.16 -1.34
C TYR A 48 -11.34 3.40 -1.54
N ASP A 49 -12.08 2.36 -1.89
CA ASP A 49 -13.52 2.47 -2.25
C ASP A 49 -14.48 2.28 -1.08
N PHE A 50 -14.13 2.79 0.11
CA PHE A 50 -14.94 2.64 1.32
C PHE A 50 -16.37 3.22 1.20
N ASP A 51 -16.60 4.16 0.29
CA ASP A 51 -17.94 4.75 0.08
C ASP A 51 -18.79 3.95 -0.90
N GLY A 52 -18.18 3.12 -1.73
CA GLY A 52 -18.86 2.41 -2.80
C GLY A 52 -18.87 0.90 -2.64
N SER A 53 -17.97 0.34 -1.84
CA SER A 53 -17.78 -1.10 -1.65
C SER A 53 -17.34 -1.43 -0.23
N ASP A 54 -17.48 -2.70 0.15
CA ASP A 54 -16.71 -3.24 1.26
C ASP A 54 -15.24 -3.27 0.87
N VAL A 55 -14.37 -2.72 1.71
CA VAL A 55 -12.92 -2.74 1.53
C VAL A 55 -12.31 -3.66 2.57
N PHE A 56 -11.48 -4.59 2.11
CA PHE A 56 -10.72 -5.49 2.98
C PHE A 56 -9.24 -5.08 2.97
N PHE A 57 -8.83 -4.44 4.05
CA PHE A 57 -7.45 -4.02 4.23
C PHE A 57 -6.80 -4.76 5.39
N ARG A 58 -5.73 -5.49 5.09
CA ARG A 58 -4.83 -6.10 6.07
C ARG A 58 -3.47 -5.41 6.00
N PRO A 59 -3.21 -4.44 6.90
CA PRO A 59 -1.92 -3.77 6.96
C PRO A 59 -0.77 -4.70 7.38
N THR A 60 0.45 -4.36 6.98
CA THR A 60 1.65 -5.16 7.26
C THR A 60 1.91 -5.35 8.75
N LEU A 61 1.75 -4.29 9.54
CA LEU A 61 2.16 -4.25 10.96
C LEU A 61 0.99 -4.28 11.94
N ALA A 62 -0.25 -4.33 11.43
CA ALA A 62 -1.42 -4.40 12.30
C ALA A 62 -1.47 -5.74 13.03
N MET A 63 -1.79 -5.69 14.32
CA MET A 63 -1.83 -6.84 15.23
C MET A 63 -3.27 -7.22 15.59
N ALA A 64 -3.46 -8.48 16.00
CA ALA A 64 -4.73 -8.94 16.54
C ALA A 64 -5.06 -8.20 17.86
N PRO A 65 -6.34 -7.92 18.13
CA PRO A 65 -7.52 -8.34 17.37
C PRO A 65 -7.84 -7.46 16.16
N HIS A 66 -7.14 -6.32 15.96
CA HIS A 66 -7.44 -5.32 14.95
C HIS A 66 -6.53 -5.41 13.71
N ASN A 67 -6.16 -6.60 13.29
CA ASN A 67 -5.29 -6.82 12.13
C ASN A 67 -5.98 -6.62 10.77
N PHE A 68 -7.30 -6.48 10.75
CA PHE A 68 -8.07 -6.13 9.55
C PHE A 68 -8.74 -4.78 9.72
N ARG A 69 -8.74 -3.98 8.67
CA ARG A 69 -9.35 -2.64 8.64
C ARG A 69 -10.40 -2.60 7.55
N THR A 70 -11.65 -2.43 7.95
CA THR A 70 -12.82 -2.42 7.06
C THR A 70 -13.51 -1.06 7.02
N THR A 71 -12.95 -0.07 7.73
CA THR A 71 -13.47 1.31 7.79
C THR A 71 -12.38 2.32 7.41
N LYS A 72 -12.82 3.52 6.99
CA LYS A 72 -11.90 4.64 6.71
C LYS A 72 -11.09 5.01 7.94
N GLU A 73 -11.73 5.05 9.09
CA GLU A 73 -11.13 5.40 10.38
C GLU A 73 -10.05 4.39 10.76
N GLY A 74 -10.34 3.10 10.65
CA GLY A 74 -9.36 2.04 10.91
C GLY A 74 -8.19 2.04 9.93
N ALA A 75 -8.42 2.36 8.66
CA ALA A 75 -7.35 2.55 7.70
C ALA A 75 -6.51 3.79 8.02
N LEU A 76 -7.15 4.90 8.37
CA LEU A 76 -6.48 6.15 8.74
C LEU A 76 -5.61 5.95 9.99
N ALA A 77 -6.15 5.30 11.03
CA ALA A 77 -5.42 4.98 12.27
C ALA A 77 -4.10 4.24 11.96
N TYR A 78 -4.12 3.25 11.07
CA TYR A 78 -2.90 2.54 10.68
C TYR A 78 -1.83 3.46 10.07
N PHE A 79 -2.23 4.39 9.20
CA PHE A 79 -1.27 5.27 8.54
C PHE A 79 -0.71 6.34 9.48
N ILE A 80 -1.55 6.96 10.33
CA ILE A 80 -1.13 8.10 11.14
C ILE A 80 -0.86 7.77 12.62
N GLY A 81 -1.42 6.66 13.16
CA GLY A 81 -1.42 6.36 14.59
C GLY A 81 -2.30 7.33 15.38
N GLU A 82 -2.14 7.35 16.71
CA GLU A 82 -2.81 8.30 17.61
C GLU A 82 -4.34 8.12 17.66
N ASP A 83 -4.80 6.90 17.64
CA ASP A 83 -6.22 6.55 17.71
C ASP A 83 -6.49 5.61 18.88
N ASP A 84 -7.42 6.00 19.76
CA ASP A 84 -7.72 5.25 20.99
C ASP A 84 -8.37 3.88 20.71
N GLU A 85 -9.05 3.72 19.58
CA GLU A 85 -9.63 2.45 19.14
C GLU A 85 -8.56 1.49 18.60
N PHE A 86 -7.43 2.03 18.13
CA PHE A 86 -6.31 1.27 17.57
C PHE A 86 -4.98 1.62 18.27
N PRO A 87 -4.87 1.34 19.59
CA PRO A 87 -3.74 1.81 20.40
C PRO A 87 -2.39 1.22 20.01
N ASP A 88 -2.38 0.10 19.28
CA ASP A 88 -1.17 -0.57 18.81
C ASP A 88 -0.62 0.01 17.50
N ASP A 89 -1.31 0.97 16.90
CA ASP A 89 -0.87 1.62 15.66
C ASP A 89 0.10 2.76 15.94
N ASP A 90 1.37 2.56 15.64
CA ASP A 90 2.43 3.59 15.76
C ASP A 90 2.37 4.66 14.66
N GLY A 91 1.57 4.44 13.60
CA GLY A 91 1.55 5.27 12.40
C GLY A 91 2.62 4.88 11.38
N PHE A 92 2.19 4.26 10.29
CA PHE A 92 3.10 3.75 9.26
C PHE A 92 3.93 4.85 8.60
N ILE A 93 3.37 6.05 8.44
CA ILE A 93 4.04 7.23 7.85
C ILE A 93 5.16 7.79 8.76
N LYS A 94 5.08 7.56 10.07
CA LYS A 94 6.06 8.07 11.04
C LYS A 94 7.40 7.33 10.96
N LYS A 95 7.47 6.26 10.16
CA LYS A 95 8.71 5.50 9.95
C LYS A 95 9.72 6.23 9.04
N GLY A 96 9.32 7.36 8.42
CA GLY A 96 10.22 8.24 7.67
C GLY A 96 10.62 7.70 6.30
N TRP A 97 9.66 7.14 5.56
CA TRP A 97 9.90 6.68 4.20
C TRP A 97 10.13 7.87 3.27
N ILE A 98 11.16 7.80 2.42
CA ILE A 98 11.49 8.83 1.41
C ILE A 98 11.22 8.37 -0.01
N SER A 99 11.14 7.05 -0.25
CA SER A 99 10.68 6.49 -1.52
C SER A 99 9.88 5.21 -1.31
N ALA A 100 8.97 4.95 -2.24
CA ALA A 100 8.18 3.75 -2.35
C ALA A 100 8.02 3.40 -3.83
N ASP A 101 8.38 2.18 -4.20
CA ASP A 101 8.28 1.69 -5.57
C ASP A 101 7.53 0.35 -5.57
N PHE A 102 6.62 0.17 -6.51
CA PHE A 102 5.91 -1.09 -6.69
C PHE A 102 6.59 -1.92 -7.80
N ASP A 103 6.84 -3.18 -7.48
CA ASP A 103 7.42 -4.17 -8.39
C ASP A 103 6.43 -5.33 -8.54
N ASN A 104 5.85 -5.47 -9.73
CA ASN A 104 4.87 -6.53 -10.08
C ASN A 104 5.52 -7.74 -10.73
N GLU A 105 6.83 -7.77 -10.88
CA GLU A 105 7.47 -8.89 -11.54
C GLU A 105 7.54 -10.10 -10.60
N ILE A 106 6.91 -11.19 -11.01
CA ILE A 106 6.98 -12.50 -10.35
C ILE A 106 7.50 -13.51 -11.37
N GLU A 107 8.68 -14.09 -11.11
CA GLU A 107 9.31 -15.09 -11.97
C GLU A 107 9.45 -14.65 -13.45
N GLY A 108 9.76 -13.36 -13.67
CA GLY A 108 9.93 -12.79 -15.01
C GLY A 108 8.62 -12.47 -15.74
N GLN A 109 7.49 -12.50 -15.03
CA GLN A 109 6.18 -12.16 -15.58
C GLN A 109 5.54 -11.00 -14.78
N GLU A 110 4.84 -10.12 -15.49
CA GLU A 110 4.05 -9.07 -14.83
C GLU A 110 2.81 -9.71 -14.19
N ALA A 111 2.70 -9.58 -12.85
CA ALA A 111 1.63 -10.17 -12.07
C ALA A 111 0.43 -9.23 -11.95
N ILE A 112 -0.14 -8.87 -13.10
CA ILE A 112 -1.39 -8.12 -13.23
C ILE A 112 -2.40 -8.96 -13.98
N GLN A 113 -3.64 -8.97 -13.46
CA GLN A 113 -4.79 -9.58 -14.11
C GLN A 113 -5.92 -8.57 -14.19
N VAL A 114 -6.65 -8.56 -15.31
CA VAL A 114 -7.82 -7.70 -15.51
C VAL A 114 -9.04 -8.54 -15.91
N HIS A 115 -10.15 -8.32 -15.21
CA HIS A 115 -11.40 -9.06 -15.40
C HIS A 115 -12.58 -8.08 -15.34
N GLY A 116 -13.04 -7.60 -16.50
CA GLY A 116 -14.08 -6.57 -16.58
C GLY A 116 -13.61 -5.29 -15.88
N ASN A 117 -14.29 -4.88 -14.83
CA ASN A 117 -13.94 -3.70 -14.04
C ASN A 117 -13.02 -4.00 -12.84
N ILE A 118 -12.54 -5.24 -12.70
CA ILE A 118 -11.64 -5.66 -11.61
C ILE A 118 -10.22 -5.81 -12.14
N GLY A 119 -9.27 -5.19 -11.46
CA GLY A 119 -7.84 -5.36 -11.66
C GLY A 119 -7.17 -5.97 -10.42
N ILE A 120 -6.35 -6.97 -10.61
CA ILE A 120 -5.60 -7.64 -9.54
C ILE A 120 -4.12 -7.46 -9.81
N ALA A 121 -3.38 -7.04 -8.79
CA ALA A 121 -1.93 -6.92 -8.88
C ALA A 121 -1.27 -7.53 -7.65
N MET A 122 -0.25 -8.33 -7.87
CA MET A 122 0.58 -8.92 -6.83
C MET A 122 2.04 -8.53 -7.06
N GLY A 123 2.78 -8.32 -5.98
CA GLY A 123 4.19 -7.97 -6.07
C GLY A 123 4.72 -7.42 -4.76
N ASN A 124 5.80 -6.66 -4.86
CA ASN A 124 6.46 -6.06 -3.72
C ASN A 124 6.35 -4.54 -3.74
N VAL A 125 6.21 -3.93 -2.58
CA VAL A 125 6.56 -2.52 -2.39
C VAL A 125 7.91 -2.44 -1.72
N ARG A 126 8.83 -1.71 -2.35
CA ARG A 126 10.17 -1.43 -1.86
C ARG A 126 10.17 -0.04 -1.22
N LEU A 127 10.44 0.00 0.08
CA LEU A 127 10.43 1.22 0.88
C LEU A 127 11.85 1.55 1.33
N ARG A 128 12.24 2.83 1.23
CA ARG A 128 13.56 3.30 1.65
C ARG A 128 13.42 4.50 2.58
N LYS A 129 14.36 4.61 3.52
CA LYS A 129 14.46 5.72 4.48
C LYS A 129 15.60 6.69 4.14
N ASP A 130 16.57 6.23 3.36
CA ASP A 130 17.78 6.95 3.02
C ASP A 130 17.92 7.04 1.50
N GLU A 131 18.58 8.07 1.00
CA GLU A 131 19.06 8.07 -0.38
C GLU A 131 20.07 6.92 -0.51
N VAL A 132 19.80 6.03 -1.48
CA VAL A 132 20.56 4.80 -1.63
C VAL A 132 22.03 5.10 -1.93
N THR A 133 22.83 5.07 -0.88
CA THR A 133 24.23 4.66 -1.06
C THR A 133 24.23 3.16 -1.32
N VAL A 134 25.06 2.71 -2.24
CA VAL A 134 25.21 1.29 -2.62
C VAL A 134 25.24 0.43 -1.35
N GLY A 135 24.17 -0.37 -1.09
CA GLY A 135 24.01 -1.19 0.11
C GLY A 135 23.00 -0.71 1.15
N GLY A 136 22.24 0.37 0.90
CA GLY A 136 21.17 0.85 1.81
C GLY A 136 20.06 -0.17 2.02
N LYS A 137 19.58 -0.32 3.26
CA LYS A 137 18.52 -1.27 3.62
C LYS A 137 17.18 -0.85 3.01
N GLU A 138 16.69 -1.64 2.07
CA GLU A 138 15.29 -1.61 1.66
C GLU A 138 14.42 -2.39 2.65
N THR A 139 13.22 -1.89 2.88
CA THR A 139 12.14 -2.69 3.48
C THR A 139 11.24 -3.17 2.35
N VAL A 140 11.19 -4.47 2.16
CA VAL A 140 10.36 -5.10 1.14
C VAL A 140 9.10 -5.65 1.79
N VAL A 141 7.96 -5.32 1.21
CA VAL A 141 6.64 -5.71 1.71
C VAL A 141 5.87 -6.39 0.57
N ASP A 142 5.40 -7.61 0.81
CA ASP A 142 4.55 -8.32 -0.13
C ASP A 142 3.17 -7.69 -0.16
N LYS A 143 2.63 -7.49 -1.34
CA LYS A 143 1.34 -6.84 -1.58
C LYS A 143 0.45 -7.65 -2.51
N LEU A 144 -0.82 -7.71 -2.16
CA LEU A 144 -1.91 -8.02 -3.07
C LEU A 144 -2.86 -6.82 -3.08
N PHE A 145 -3.04 -6.23 -4.24
CA PHE A 145 -4.01 -5.18 -4.49
C PHE A 145 -5.11 -5.69 -5.42
N VAL A 146 -6.37 -5.47 -5.06
CA VAL A 146 -7.50 -5.63 -5.96
C VAL A 146 -8.16 -4.27 -6.12
N PHE A 147 -8.26 -3.83 -7.35
CA PHE A 147 -8.88 -2.57 -7.75
C PHE A 147 -10.23 -2.83 -8.40
N MET A 148 -11.15 -1.90 -8.19
CA MET A 148 -12.39 -1.82 -8.93
C MET A 148 -12.46 -0.47 -9.66
N LYS A 149 -12.85 -0.51 -10.95
CA LYS A 149 -13.20 0.68 -11.71
C LYS A 149 -14.70 0.90 -11.63
N ARG A 150 -15.08 2.09 -11.17
CA ARG A 150 -16.48 2.53 -11.08
C ARG A 150 -16.58 4.00 -11.44
N GLU A 151 -17.50 4.34 -12.35
CA GLU A 151 -17.70 5.72 -12.83
C GLU A 151 -16.39 6.39 -13.31
N GLY A 152 -15.58 5.61 -14.04
CA GLY A 152 -14.28 6.05 -14.55
C GLY A 152 -13.15 6.12 -13.51
N VAL A 153 -13.42 5.84 -12.24
CA VAL A 153 -12.44 5.94 -11.15
C VAL A 153 -12.00 4.56 -10.69
N VAL A 154 -10.70 4.37 -10.55
CA VAL A 154 -10.07 3.13 -10.06
C VAL A 154 -9.72 3.28 -8.59
N ARG A 155 -10.26 2.40 -7.73
CA ARG A 155 -10.00 2.38 -6.29
C ARG A 155 -9.75 0.96 -5.78
N LEU A 156 -9.03 0.87 -4.68
CA LEU A 156 -8.76 -0.37 -3.94
C LEU A 156 -10.01 -0.87 -3.22
N ILE A 157 -10.31 -2.15 -3.41
CA ILE A 157 -11.30 -2.91 -2.64
C ILE A 157 -10.66 -4.00 -1.78
N VAL A 158 -9.45 -4.48 -2.15
CA VAL A 158 -8.63 -5.36 -1.30
C VAL A 158 -7.19 -4.86 -1.28
N HIS A 159 -6.63 -4.77 -0.08
CA HIS A 159 -5.22 -4.52 0.15
C HIS A 159 -4.71 -5.49 1.22
N ASN A 160 -4.02 -6.51 0.80
CA ASN A 160 -3.34 -7.41 1.73
C ASN A 160 -1.83 -7.15 1.70
N SER A 161 -1.23 -7.14 2.88
CA SER A 161 0.17 -6.78 3.05
C SER A 161 0.84 -7.67 4.08
N ALA A 162 2.04 -8.14 3.78
CA ALA A 162 2.85 -8.96 4.66
C ALA A 162 4.32 -8.53 4.61
N VAL A 163 5.08 -8.80 5.67
CA VAL A 163 6.53 -8.63 5.64
C VAL A 163 7.10 -9.70 4.70
N SER A 164 7.93 -9.28 3.74
CA SER A 164 8.64 -10.22 2.88
C SER A 164 9.72 -10.95 3.68
N ASN A 165 9.68 -12.28 3.65
CA ASN A 165 10.70 -13.12 4.26
C ASN A 165 11.91 -13.22 3.32
N ILE A 166 12.77 -12.20 3.33
CA ILE A 166 14.04 -12.27 2.62
C ILE A 166 14.97 -13.19 3.43
N PRO A 167 15.52 -14.26 2.84
CA PRO A 167 16.52 -15.08 3.51
C PRO A 167 17.68 -14.21 3.99
N LYS A 168 18.11 -14.38 5.25
CA LYS A 168 19.35 -13.76 5.70
C LYS A 168 20.45 -14.28 4.79
N THR A 169 21.11 -13.39 4.05
CA THR A 169 22.38 -13.72 3.41
C THR A 169 23.30 -14.18 4.54
N GLU A 170 23.78 -15.41 4.46
CA GLU A 170 24.81 -15.89 5.38
C GLU A 170 25.97 -14.89 5.28
N GLU A 171 26.28 -14.23 6.40
CA GLU A 171 27.52 -13.47 6.47
C GLU A 171 28.64 -14.47 6.16
N PRO A 172 29.60 -14.15 5.28
CA PRO A 172 30.71 -15.04 5.06
C PRO A 172 31.38 -15.29 6.41
N GLU A 173 31.49 -16.57 6.82
CA GLU A 173 32.24 -16.94 8.01
C GLU A 173 33.64 -16.35 7.85
N ASP A 174 34.03 -15.52 8.82
CA ASP A 174 35.38 -14.98 8.90
C ASP A 174 36.34 -16.18 8.92
N PRO A 175 37.24 -16.34 7.94
CA PRO A 175 38.23 -17.40 7.99
C PRO A 175 39.19 -17.11 9.15
N CYS A 176 39.14 -17.97 10.18
CA CYS A 176 40.17 -18.01 11.23
C CYS A 176 41.58 -18.17 10.70
#